data_381f8948fce313d3fbe62e6b7592561d
#
_entry.id   381f8948fce313d3fbe62e6b7592561d
#
_cell.length_a   1.000
_cell.length_b   1.000
_cell.length_c   1.000
_cell.angle_alpha   90.00
_cell.angle_beta   90.00
_cell.angle_gamma   90.00
#
_symmetry.space_group_name_H-M   'P 1'
#
loop_
_entity.id
_entity.type
_entity.pdbx_description
1 polymer ?
#
loop_
_entity_poly.entity_id
_entity_poly.type
_entity_poly.pdbx_seq_one_letter_code
_entity_poly.pdbx_strand_id
1 'polypeptide(L)'
;MRARFGDRAPWLVETTLLRRRAAGKLGELCPNVGVSQWLFTDEALQQATAAPVARHRARRLAGRVVHDATCSIGTELAALRELAVRAVGSDIDPVRLAMARHNLAALGMEADLCRADVLHPVTRDAVVVIDPARRSNGRQRFHLADYQPGLGPLLDRYRGRDVVVKCGRPPSGRR
;
A
#
# COMPACT_ATOMS: atom_id res chain seq x y z
N MET A 1 -32.85 -3.93 -4.96
CA MET A 1 -31.73 -3.14 -4.41
C MET A 1 -31.86 -1.65 -4.72
N ARG A 2 -32.04 -1.19 -5.97
CA ARG A 2 -32.25 0.24 -6.30
C ARG A 2 -33.43 0.87 -5.54
N ALA A 3 -34.55 0.17 -5.39
CA ALA A 3 -35.71 0.66 -4.64
C ALA A 3 -35.40 1.00 -3.17
N ARG A 4 -34.42 0.31 -2.56
CA ARG A 4 -34.06 0.52 -1.13
C ARG A 4 -32.91 1.53 -0.94
N PHE A 5 -31.99 1.63 -1.91
CA PHE A 5 -30.75 2.39 -1.77
C PHE A 5 -30.57 3.51 -2.79
N GLY A 6 -31.52 3.66 -3.75
CA GLY A 6 -31.48 4.69 -4.79
C GLY A 6 -30.17 4.71 -5.55
N ASP A 7 -29.62 5.89 -5.75
CA ASP A 7 -28.37 6.13 -6.50
C ASP A 7 -27.12 5.60 -5.80
N ARG A 8 -27.21 5.24 -4.51
CA ARG A 8 -26.11 4.59 -3.77
C ARG A 8 -25.98 3.10 -4.05
N ALA A 9 -26.97 2.47 -4.69
CA ALA A 9 -26.95 1.03 -4.93
C ALA A 9 -25.71 0.53 -5.70
N PRO A 10 -25.24 1.19 -6.79
CA PRO A 10 -24.02 0.78 -7.50
C PRO A 10 -22.79 0.76 -6.60
N TRP A 11 -22.58 1.81 -5.81
CA TRP A 11 -21.44 1.93 -4.88
C TRP A 11 -21.44 0.86 -3.80
N LEU A 12 -22.61 0.51 -3.28
CA LEU A 12 -22.74 -0.55 -2.27
C LEU A 12 -22.44 -1.93 -2.86
N VAL A 13 -22.86 -2.19 -4.10
CA VAL A 13 -22.54 -3.43 -4.81
C VAL A 13 -21.04 -3.52 -5.06
N GLU A 14 -20.44 -2.48 -5.62
CA GLU A 14 -19.01 -2.42 -5.89
C GLU A 14 -18.20 -2.65 -4.61
N THR A 15 -18.48 -1.90 -3.54
CA THR A 15 -17.82 -2.06 -2.25
C THR A 15 -17.92 -3.50 -1.74
N THR A 16 -19.09 -4.12 -1.87
CA THR A 16 -19.29 -5.50 -1.42
C THR A 16 -18.46 -6.50 -2.23
N LEU A 17 -18.40 -6.32 -3.55
CA LEU A 17 -17.60 -7.16 -4.44
C LEU A 17 -16.11 -7.00 -4.17
N LEU A 18 -15.64 -5.77 -3.99
CA LEU A 18 -14.25 -5.49 -3.66
C LEU A 18 -13.83 -6.11 -2.32
N ARG A 19 -14.69 -6.03 -1.30
CA ARG A 19 -14.45 -6.68 0.01
C ARG A 19 -14.36 -8.20 -0.10
N ARG A 20 -15.21 -8.84 -0.90
CA ARG A 20 -15.13 -10.29 -1.17
C ARG A 20 -13.83 -10.67 -1.85
N ARG A 21 -13.39 -9.92 -2.85
CA ARG A 21 -12.08 -10.14 -3.51
C ARG A 21 -10.90 -9.88 -2.57
N ALA A 22 -11.01 -8.87 -1.73
CA ALA A 22 -9.97 -8.53 -0.75
C ALA A 22 -9.78 -9.62 0.30
N ALA A 23 -10.82 -10.36 0.67
CA ALA A 23 -10.76 -11.41 1.70
C ALA A 23 -9.69 -12.47 1.38
N GLY A 24 -9.59 -12.93 0.13
CA GLY A 24 -8.58 -13.89 -0.30
C GLY A 24 -7.15 -13.31 -0.38
N LYS A 25 -7.02 -12.01 -0.59
CA LYS A 25 -5.71 -11.34 -0.77
C LYS A 25 -5.14 -10.77 0.52
N LEU A 26 -6.01 -10.23 1.37
CA LEU A 26 -5.67 -9.41 2.53
C LEU A 26 -6.23 -9.96 3.85
N GLY A 27 -7.09 -10.99 3.82
CA GLY A 27 -7.79 -11.48 5.01
C GLY A 27 -6.88 -11.85 6.16
N GLU A 28 -5.70 -12.38 5.89
CA GLU A 28 -4.71 -12.70 6.92
C GLU A 28 -4.15 -11.49 7.67
N LEU A 29 -4.23 -10.27 7.12
CA LEU A 29 -3.81 -9.05 7.83
C LEU A 29 -4.80 -8.68 8.93
N CYS A 30 -6.02 -9.18 8.86
CA CYS A 30 -7.13 -8.78 9.70
C CYS A 30 -7.87 -10.01 10.27
N PRO A 31 -7.20 -10.91 11.02
CA PRO A 31 -7.77 -12.21 11.40
C PRO A 31 -9.04 -12.07 12.26
N ASN A 32 -9.14 -11.02 13.07
CA ASN A 32 -10.27 -10.84 14.00
C ASN A 32 -11.42 -10.00 13.44
N VAL A 33 -11.11 -9.03 12.57
CA VAL A 33 -12.08 -8.04 12.04
C VAL A 33 -12.42 -8.32 10.59
N GLY A 34 -11.49 -8.96 9.87
CA GLY A 34 -11.57 -9.17 8.44
C GLY A 34 -11.49 -7.86 7.66
N VAL A 35 -11.42 -7.97 6.34
CA VAL A 35 -11.44 -6.82 5.41
C VAL A 35 -12.85 -6.32 5.10
N SER A 36 -13.86 -6.82 5.82
CA SER A 36 -15.28 -6.48 5.58
C SER A 36 -15.62 -5.03 5.86
N GLN A 37 -14.81 -4.35 6.66
CA GLN A 37 -14.97 -2.92 6.96
C GLN A 37 -14.07 -2.01 6.12
N TRP A 38 -13.12 -2.59 5.37
CA TRP A 38 -12.17 -1.80 4.60
C TRP A 38 -12.81 -1.15 3.38
N LEU A 39 -12.24 -0.01 2.98
CA LEU A 39 -12.57 0.71 1.76
C LEU A 39 -11.51 0.45 0.68
N PHE A 40 -11.97 0.29 -0.54
CA PHE A 40 -11.13 0.01 -1.70
C PHE A 40 -11.63 0.77 -2.92
N THR A 41 -10.71 1.13 -3.82
CA THR A 41 -11.00 1.20 -5.25
C THR A 41 -10.52 -0.09 -5.90
N ASP A 42 -11.04 -0.43 -7.09
CA ASP A 42 -10.58 -1.62 -7.83
C ASP A 42 -9.08 -1.55 -8.10
N GLU A 43 -8.58 -0.41 -8.54
CA GLU A 43 -7.17 -0.18 -8.79
C GLU A 43 -6.31 -0.35 -7.52
N ALA A 44 -6.71 0.28 -6.41
CA ALA A 44 -5.96 0.19 -5.15
C ALA A 44 -5.92 -1.25 -4.63
N LEU A 45 -7.02 -2.01 -4.76
CA LEU A 45 -7.04 -3.43 -4.39
C LEU A 45 -6.15 -4.28 -5.30
N GLN A 46 -6.13 -4.00 -6.62
CA GLN A 46 -5.24 -4.70 -7.54
C GLN A 46 -3.77 -4.48 -7.20
N GLN A 47 -3.38 -3.24 -6.87
CA GLN A 47 -2.02 -2.84 -6.54
C GLN A 47 -1.60 -3.25 -5.12
N ALA A 48 -2.54 -3.41 -4.20
CA ALA A 48 -2.23 -3.76 -2.81
C ALA A 48 -1.33 -5.00 -2.69
N THR A 49 -0.37 -4.94 -1.81
CA THR A 49 0.50 -6.09 -1.51
C THR A 49 -0.31 -7.21 -0.85
N ALA A 50 -0.15 -8.44 -1.34
CA ALA A 50 -0.80 -9.60 -0.72
C ALA A 50 -0.30 -9.82 0.72
N ALA A 51 -1.20 -10.25 1.61
CA ALA A 51 -0.92 -10.40 3.04
C ALA A 51 0.37 -11.19 3.37
N PRO A 52 0.66 -12.34 2.75
CA PRO A 52 1.90 -13.07 3.04
C PRO A 52 3.17 -12.26 2.73
N VAL A 53 3.14 -11.46 1.65
CA VAL A 53 4.27 -10.63 1.22
C VAL A 53 4.45 -9.44 2.16
N ALA A 54 3.36 -8.76 2.52
CA ALA A 54 3.38 -7.65 3.47
C ALA A 54 3.89 -8.11 4.84
N ARG A 55 3.40 -9.26 5.35
CA ARG A 55 3.89 -9.88 6.60
C ARG A 55 5.36 -10.27 6.55
N HIS A 56 5.81 -10.85 5.43
CA HIS A 56 7.22 -11.19 5.26
C HIS A 56 8.10 -9.94 5.36
N ARG A 57 7.71 -8.86 4.69
CA ARG A 57 8.42 -7.57 4.77
C ARG A 57 8.39 -7.00 6.18
N ALA A 58 7.23 -6.99 6.82
CA ALA A 58 7.07 -6.48 8.18
C ALA A 58 7.99 -7.21 9.20
N ARG A 59 8.14 -8.54 9.08
CA ARG A 59 9.09 -9.29 9.92
C ARG A 59 10.54 -8.84 9.73
N ARG A 60 10.95 -8.52 8.50
CA ARG A 60 12.30 -8.01 8.21
C ARG A 60 12.54 -6.59 8.74
N LEU A 61 11.46 -5.85 8.99
CA LEU A 61 11.48 -4.48 9.49
C LEU A 61 11.09 -4.38 10.97
N ALA A 62 10.98 -5.54 11.64
CA ALA A 62 10.63 -5.59 13.06
C ALA A 62 11.63 -4.79 13.91
N GLY A 63 11.12 -4.07 14.91
CA GLY A 63 11.95 -3.24 15.79
C GLY A 63 12.47 -1.95 15.16
N ARG A 64 12.06 -1.60 13.95
CA ARG A 64 12.48 -0.37 13.24
C ARG A 64 11.37 0.67 13.23
N VAL A 65 11.76 1.93 13.08
CA VAL A 65 10.84 2.99 12.63
C VAL A 65 10.72 2.88 11.11
N VAL A 66 9.50 2.77 10.59
CA VAL A 66 9.25 2.54 9.16
C VAL A 66 8.37 3.64 8.58
N HIS A 67 8.73 4.14 7.40
CA HIS A 67 7.93 5.05 6.62
C HIS A 67 7.52 4.38 5.30
N ASP A 68 6.24 4.05 5.15
CA ASP A 68 5.67 3.65 3.86
C ASP A 68 5.33 4.92 3.06
N ALA A 69 6.22 5.28 2.12
CA ALA A 69 6.14 6.52 1.36
C ALA A 69 5.17 6.47 0.16
N THR A 70 4.51 5.33 -0.02
CA THR A 70 3.47 5.07 -1.05
C THR A 70 2.37 4.19 -0.45
N CYS A 71 1.87 4.60 0.72
CA CYS A 71 1.08 3.72 1.59
C CYS A 71 -0.30 3.32 1.02
N SER A 72 -0.77 4.03 -0.01
CA SER A 72 -2.04 3.73 -0.67
C SER A 72 -3.18 3.53 0.36
N ILE A 73 -3.81 2.37 0.39
CA ILE A 73 -4.90 2.01 1.30
C ILE A 73 -4.43 1.44 2.65
N GLY A 74 -3.13 1.52 2.97
CA GLY A 74 -2.59 1.16 4.28
C GLY A 74 -2.23 -0.31 4.49
N THR A 75 -2.09 -1.12 3.44
CA THR A 75 -1.82 -2.57 3.55
C THR A 75 -0.50 -2.90 4.26
N GLU A 76 0.59 -2.20 3.90
CA GLU A 76 1.90 -2.40 4.55
C GLU A 76 1.86 -1.93 6.01
N LEU A 77 1.21 -0.80 6.27
CA LEU A 77 1.06 -0.27 7.64
C LEU A 77 0.30 -1.24 8.53
N ALA A 78 -0.76 -1.87 8.01
CA ALA A 78 -1.50 -2.90 8.73
C ALA A 78 -0.63 -4.11 9.08
N ALA A 79 0.30 -4.51 8.19
CA ALA A 79 1.24 -5.59 8.47
C ALA A 79 2.31 -5.21 9.50
N LEU A 80 2.70 -3.93 9.55
CA LEU A 80 3.75 -3.41 10.44
C LEU A 80 3.25 -3.17 11.88
N ARG A 81 1.94 -3.11 12.10
CA ARG A 81 1.31 -2.63 13.36
C ARG A 81 1.88 -3.22 14.65
N GLU A 82 2.24 -4.49 14.65
CA GLU A 82 2.71 -5.21 15.86
C GLU A 82 4.23 -5.40 15.88
N LEU A 83 4.91 -5.06 14.81
CA LEU A 83 6.31 -5.39 14.60
C LEU A 83 7.22 -4.17 14.53
N ALA A 84 6.75 -3.05 13.98
CA ALA A 84 7.51 -1.82 13.93
C ALA A 84 7.42 -1.05 15.25
N VAL A 85 8.47 -0.32 15.61
CA VAL A 85 8.45 0.62 16.75
C VAL A 85 7.48 1.75 16.47
N ARG A 86 7.46 2.24 15.23
CA ARG A 86 6.54 3.26 14.72
C ARG A 86 6.39 3.06 13.21
N ALA A 87 5.18 3.22 12.70
CA ALA A 87 4.89 3.22 11.28
C ALA A 87 4.25 4.54 10.87
N VAL A 88 4.83 5.18 9.85
CA VAL A 88 4.33 6.41 9.22
C VAL A 88 3.91 6.07 7.80
N GLY A 89 2.81 6.61 7.31
CA GLY A 89 2.36 6.46 5.94
C GLY A 89 2.27 7.79 5.21
N SER A 90 2.68 7.82 3.96
CA SER A 90 2.37 8.94 3.08
C SER A 90 1.94 8.48 1.69
N ASP A 91 1.08 9.26 1.07
CA ASP A 91 0.66 9.07 -0.32
C ASP A 91 0.35 10.44 -0.93
N ILE A 92 0.49 10.57 -2.23
CA ILE A 92 0.14 11.79 -2.95
C ILE A 92 -1.38 11.93 -3.12
N ASP A 93 -2.08 10.79 -3.18
CA ASP A 93 -3.53 10.72 -3.40
C ASP A 93 -4.31 10.87 -2.08
N PRO A 94 -5.07 11.96 -1.91
CA PRO A 94 -5.83 12.19 -0.68
C PRO A 94 -6.96 11.19 -0.47
N VAL A 95 -7.51 10.59 -1.54
CA VAL A 95 -8.58 9.60 -1.44
C VAL A 95 -8.00 8.29 -0.89
N ARG A 96 -6.83 7.86 -1.38
CA ARG A 96 -6.11 6.69 -0.86
C ARG A 96 -5.73 6.87 0.61
N LEU A 97 -5.27 8.07 1.00
CA LEU A 97 -4.99 8.38 2.42
C LEU A 97 -6.24 8.33 3.31
N ALA A 98 -7.38 8.84 2.83
CA ALA A 98 -8.63 8.73 3.56
C ALA A 98 -9.06 7.26 3.74
N MET A 99 -8.90 6.44 2.71
CA MET A 99 -9.12 4.99 2.79
C MET A 99 -8.14 4.34 3.77
N ALA A 100 -6.83 4.65 3.71
CA ALA A 100 -5.84 4.13 4.63
C ALA A 100 -6.19 4.45 6.09
N ARG A 101 -6.56 5.68 6.38
CA ARG A 101 -7.01 6.11 7.73
C ARG A 101 -8.19 5.30 8.21
N HIS A 102 -9.22 5.14 7.37
CA HIS A 102 -10.40 4.34 7.69
C HIS A 102 -10.04 2.87 7.92
N ASN A 103 -9.23 2.28 7.04
CA ASN A 103 -8.86 0.87 7.08
C ASN A 103 -8.03 0.54 8.32
N LEU A 104 -7.09 1.42 8.69
CA LEU A 104 -6.27 1.25 9.87
C LEU A 104 -7.10 1.46 11.16
N ALA A 105 -7.98 2.44 11.18
CA ALA A 105 -8.92 2.65 12.30
C ALA A 105 -9.84 1.44 12.52
N ALA A 106 -10.28 0.76 11.46
CA ALA A 106 -11.03 -0.49 11.55
C ALA A 106 -10.25 -1.64 12.21
N LEU A 107 -8.92 -1.54 12.28
CA LEU A 107 -8.03 -2.45 13.01
C LEU A 107 -7.70 -1.97 14.43
N GLY A 108 -8.30 -0.87 14.88
CA GLY A 108 -7.96 -0.23 16.16
C GLY A 108 -6.59 0.46 16.15
N MET A 109 -6.07 0.84 14.97
CA MET A 109 -4.78 1.50 14.81
C MET A 109 -4.96 3.01 14.66
N GLU A 110 -4.24 3.78 15.47
CA GLU A 110 -3.91 5.16 15.14
C GLU A 110 -2.71 5.17 14.19
N ALA A 111 -2.82 5.91 13.09
CA ALA A 111 -1.79 5.96 12.07
C ALA A 111 -1.32 7.39 11.81
N ASP A 112 -0.02 7.58 11.86
CA ASP A 112 0.63 8.80 11.40
C ASP A 112 0.59 8.86 9.86
N LEU A 113 -0.42 9.55 9.32
CA LEU A 113 -0.61 9.68 7.87
C LEU A 113 -0.46 11.13 7.43
N CYS A 114 0.30 11.36 6.35
CA CYS A 114 0.41 12.67 5.74
C CYS A 114 0.33 12.60 4.20
N ARG A 115 -0.13 13.68 3.58
CA ARG A 115 -0.10 13.83 2.13
C ARG A 115 1.29 14.32 1.72
N ALA A 116 2.01 13.51 0.93
CA ALA A 116 3.31 13.88 0.39
C ALA A 116 3.60 13.17 -0.93
N ASP A 117 4.38 13.83 -1.78
CA ASP A 117 5.01 13.17 -2.91
C ASP A 117 6.24 12.40 -2.41
N VAL A 118 6.41 11.18 -2.86
CA VAL A 118 7.53 10.31 -2.50
C VAL A 118 8.91 10.92 -2.78
N LEU A 119 9.02 11.86 -3.70
CA LEU A 119 10.25 12.62 -3.97
C LEU A 119 10.53 13.70 -2.90
N HIS A 120 9.64 13.90 -1.93
CA HIS A 120 9.80 14.85 -0.83
C HIS A 120 9.76 14.11 0.51
N PRO A 121 10.93 13.63 1.03
CA PRO A 121 10.99 12.86 2.26
C PRO A 121 10.40 13.61 3.46
N VAL A 122 9.46 12.98 4.17
CA VAL A 122 8.78 13.55 5.34
C VAL A 122 9.28 12.98 6.68
N THR A 123 10.15 11.99 6.64
CA THR A 123 10.79 11.41 7.83
C THR A 123 12.30 11.52 7.71
N ARG A 124 13.06 11.43 8.83
CA ARG A 124 14.53 11.47 8.85
C ARG A 124 15.15 10.10 9.15
N ASP A 125 14.77 9.47 10.24
CA ASP A 125 15.45 8.28 10.81
C ASP A 125 14.61 7.00 10.65
N ALA A 126 13.82 6.91 9.59
CA ALA A 126 13.00 5.74 9.30
C ALA A 126 13.59 4.94 8.13
N VAL A 127 13.39 3.62 8.16
CA VAL A 127 13.51 2.80 6.95
C VAL A 127 12.36 3.16 6.02
N VAL A 128 12.66 3.50 4.77
CA VAL A 128 11.66 3.94 3.82
C VAL A 128 11.24 2.79 2.92
N VAL A 129 9.95 2.49 2.91
CA VAL A 129 9.35 1.51 1.99
C VAL A 129 8.71 2.27 0.85
N ILE A 130 8.98 1.85 -0.38
CA ILE A 130 8.47 2.49 -1.59
C ILE A 130 7.96 1.43 -2.56
N ASP A 131 6.73 1.59 -3.03
CA ASP A 131 6.13 0.80 -4.10
C ASP A 131 5.76 1.73 -5.28
N PRO A 132 6.76 2.09 -6.13
CA PRO A 132 6.51 3.05 -7.19
C PRO A 132 5.55 2.46 -8.23
N ALA A 133 4.61 3.28 -8.71
CA ALA A 133 3.68 2.87 -9.76
C ALA A 133 4.44 2.46 -11.04
N ARG A 134 3.90 1.49 -11.77
CA ARG A 134 4.42 1.09 -13.08
C ARG A 134 3.56 1.68 -14.18
N ARG A 135 4.19 2.26 -15.20
CA ARG A 135 3.48 2.63 -16.43
C ARG A 135 3.02 1.36 -17.14
N SER A 136 1.74 1.09 -17.18
CA SER A 136 1.16 -0.01 -17.93
C SER A 136 0.81 0.42 -19.35
N ASN A 137 1.77 0.42 -20.26
CA ASN A 137 1.49 0.51 -21.71
C ASN A 137 1.20 -0.88 -22.32
N GLY A 138 0.47 -1.73 -21.60
CA GLY A 138 0.01 -3.05 -22.10
C GLY A 138 1.09 -4.08 -22.40
N ARG A 139 2.37 -3.78 -22.21
CA ARG A 139 3.49 -4.72 -22.39
C ARG A 139 4.28 -4.84 -21.10
N GLN A 140 4.39 -6.05 -20.56
CA GLN A 140 5.24 -6.37 -19.42
C GLN A 140 6.72 -6.22 -19.81
N ARG A 141 7.22 -5.00 -19.84
CA ARG A 141 8.65 -4.70 -19.92
C ARG A 141 9.11 -4.22 -18.58
N PHE A 142 10.07 -4.91 -17.98
CA PHE A 142 10.65 -4.59 -16.67
C PHE A 142 11.88 -3.69 -16.86
N HIS A 143 11.67 -2.48 -17.36
CA HIS A 143 12.74 -1.48 -17.38
C HIS A 143 12.66 -0.60 -16.13
N LEU A 144 13.81 -0.25 -15.57
CA LEU A 144 13.89 0.68 -14.42
C LEU A 144 13.26 2.05 -14.73
N ALA A 145 13.20 2.41 -16.03
CA ALA A 145 12.56 3.62 -16.52
C ALA A 145 11.02 3.56 -16.54
N ASP A 146 10.42 2.37 -16.39
CA ASP A 146 8.96 2.20 -16.42
C ASP A 146 8.28 2.54 -15.07
N TYR A 147 9.07 2.83 -14.03
CA TYR A 147 8.56 3.23 -12.73
C TYR A 147 8.24 4.71 -12.68
N GLN A 148 7.20 5.08 -11.91
CA GLN A 148 6.83 6.47 -11.61
C GLN A 148 6.74 6.70 -10.10
N PRO A 149 7.60 7.60 -9.56
CA PRO A 149 8.76 8.21 -10.24
C PRO A 149 9.82 7.18 -10.60
N GLY A 150 10.73 7.53 -11.53
CA GLY A 150 11.84 6.67 -11.92
C GLY A 150 12.74 6.33 -10.73
N LEU A 151 13.33 5.13 -10.72
CA LEU A 151 14.14 4.66 -9.59
C LEU A 151 15.39 5.52 -9.34
N GLY A 152 16.01 6.09 -10.37
CA GLY A 152 17.18 6.98 -10.21
C GLY A 152 16.88 8.19 -9.33
N PRO A 153 15.92 9.06 -9.71
CA PRO A 153 15.50 10.19 -8.88
C PRO A 153 15.08 9.80 -7.47
N LEU A 154 14.40 8.64 -7.31
CA LEU A 154 14.03 8.11 -6.00
C LEU A 154 15.25 7.82 -5.13
N LEU A 155 16.19 7.03 -5.62
CA LEU A 155 17.39 6.63 -4.87
C LEU A 155 18.26 7.84 -4.53
N ASP A 156 18.33 8.85 -5.42
CA ASP A 156 19.04 10.09 -5.14
C ASP A 156 18.42 10.89 -3.98
N ARG A 157 17.09 10.94 -3.91
CA ARG A 157 16.36 11.62 -2.82
C ARG A 157 16.55 10.96 -1.46
N TYR A 158 16.72 9.65 -1.46
CA TYR A 158 16.90 8.86 -0.23
C TYR A 158 18.34 8.39 -0.02
N ARG A 159 19.31 9.05 -0.66
CA ARG A 159 20.74 8.73 -0.51
C ARG A 159 21.17 8.75 0.96
N GLY A 160 21.89 7.71 1.40
CA GLY A 160 22.35 7.56 2.78
C GLY A 160 21.27 7.07 3.77
N ARG A 161 20.11 6.64 3.26
CA ARG A 161 19.02 6.09 4.07
C ARG A 161 18.77 4.62 3.74
N ASP A 162 18.23 3.89 4.70
CA ASP A 162 17.74 2.53 4.46
C ASP A 162 16.45 2.59 3.63
N VAL A 163 16.48 2.03 2.42
CA VAL A 163 15.34 2.04 1.49
C VAL A 163 14.99 0.62 1.05
N VAL A 164 13.72 0.30 1.08
CA VAL A 164 13.14 -0.95 0.57
C VAL A 164 12.23 -0.60 -0.61
N VAL A 165 12.65 -0.93 -1.82
CA VAL A 165 11.85 -0.69 -3.03
C VAL A 165 11.21 -1.98 -3.50
N LYS A 166 9.89 -1.96 -3.72
CA LYS A 166 9.16 -3.06 -4.33
C LYS A 166 9.33 -3.00 -5.84
N CYS A 167 10.13 -3.91 -6.36
CA CYS A 167 10.35 -4.05 -7.79
C CYS A 167 9.66 -5.30 -8.33
N GLY A 168 9.21 -5.27 -9.58
CA GLY A 168 8.76 -6.46 -10.28
C GLY A 168 9.94 -7.41 -10.54
N ARG A 169 9.63 -8.70 -10.63
CA ARG A 169 10.64 -9.70 -10.99
C ARG A 169 11.12 -9.43 -12.43
N PRO A 170 12.44 -9.34 -12.68
CA PRO A 170 12.94 -9.29 -14.06
C PRO A 170 12.50 -10.54 -14.81
N PRO A 171 12.27 -10.47 -16.13
CA PRO A 171 12.02 -11.67 -16.92
C PRO A 171 13.18 -12.62 -16.70
N SER A 172 12.88 -13.87 -16.37
CA SER A 172 13.89 -14.92 -16.27
C SER A 172 14.59 -15.00 -17.61
N GLY A 173 15.82 -14.51 -17.68
CA GLY A 173 16.66 -14.68 -18.85
C GLY A 173 16.78 -16.19 -19.12
N ARG A 174 16.37 -16.63 -20.29
CA ARG A 174 16.79 -17.95 -20.78
C ARG A 174 18.32 -17.89 -20.82
N ARG A 175 18.95 -18.74 -20.02
CA ARG A 175 20.38 -19.05 -20.18
C ARG A 175 20.56 -19.78 -21.49
#